data_bc3b9a90be8d327e50a57cef7109f60d
#
_entry.id   bc3b9a90be8d327e50a57cef7109f60d
#
_cell.length_a   1.000
_cell.length_b   1.000
_cell.length_c   1.000
_cell.angle_alpha   90.00
_cell.angle_beta   90.00
_cell.angle_gamma   90.00
#
_symmetry.space_group_name_H-M   'P 1'
#
loop_
_entity.id
_entity.type
_entity.pdbx_description
1 polymer ?
#
loop_
_entity_poly.entity_id
_entity_poly.type
_entity_poly.pdbx_seq_one_letter_code
_entity_poly.pdbx_strand_id
1 'polypeptide(L)'
;MRIVLLLLAIAAANAEIKIAVNATTIESAPVFLADPLPGVRLVAVPNGRTAMAQLLNGSVEAATGSETQMLLNSIAEPGIRIILTLAEARYRIIARRSASIRRVEDLRGKKVAATVNTSSQYFLREMLRKAGLLLETDIHFVNLEGPDMPAALKRGDVDAVAIWEPHAQNSLEALGSDAVVLENSSVYRERFNLNTTTKVLQDPDKRRALVDFVRAVLRASDRARNHSGETQIQLAPFINTPIATIARVWNQFRFPANLSGDLPEVLGNVEIFVAAVQYRGFRPRASVATFIDTSVLTAAKR
;
A
#
# COMPACT_ATOMS: atom_id res chain seq x y z
N MET A 1 61.04 17.76 18.48
CA MET A 1 59.77 18.41 18.10
C MET A 1 58.92 17.33 17.42
N ARG A 2 57.97 16.72 18.17
CA ARG A 2 57.08 15.65 17.66
C ARG A 2 55.81 16.32 17.16
N ILE A 3 55.59 16.23 15.84
CA ILE A 3 54.33 16.67 15.22
C ILE A 3 53.27 15.60 15.48
N VAL A 4 52.28 15.92 16.32
CA VAL A 4 51.09 15.09 16.51
C VAL A 4 50.14 15.43 15.38
N LEU A 5 49.99 14.54 14.39
CA LEU A 5 48.94 14.62 13.38
C LEU A 5 47.62 14.24 14.07
N LEU A 6 46.79 15.26 14.30
CA LEU A 6 45.39 15.05 14.72
C LEU A 6 44.60 14.63 13.47
N LEU A 7 44.32 13.33 13.35
CA LEU A 7 43.35 12.82 12.38
C LEU A 7 41.94 13.23 12.87
N LEU A 8 41.42 14.33 12.37
CA LEU A 8 40.03 14.64 12.45
C LEU A 8 39.25 13.60 11.63
N ALA A 9 38.69 12.63 12.31
CA ALA A 9 37.64 11.80 11.71
C ALA A 9 36.43 12.70 11.44
N ILE A 10 36.29 13.16 10.19
CA ILE A 10 35.05 13.78 9.74
C ILE A 10 34.03 12.66 9.73
N ALA A 11 33.21 12.59 10.78
CA ALA A 11 32.01 11.80 10.74
C ALA A 11 31.17 12.34 9.56
N ALA A 12 31.09 11.59 8.49
CA ALA A 12 30.22 11.92 7.37
C ALA A 12 28.80 12.03 7.96
N ALA A 13 28.28 13.25 8.05
CA ALA A 13 26.90 13.49 8.44
C ALA A 13 26.05 12.77 7.38
N ASN A 14 25.42 11.66 7.77
CA ASN A 14 24.47 10.98 6.88
C ASN A 14 23.41 12.02 6.48
N ALA A 15 23.14 12.11 5.17
CA ALA A 15 22.08 12.99 4.70
C ALA A 15 20.76 12.61 5.40
N GLU A 16 20.07 13.62 5.92
CA GLU A 16 18.73 13.39 6.50
C GLU A 16 17.77 13.00 5.38
N ILE A 17 17.09 11.86 5.53
CA ILE A 17 16.00 11.44 4.65
C ILE A 17 14.69 11.35 5.43
N LYS A 18 13.60 11.75 4.78
CA LYS A 18 12.24 11.65 5.31
C LYS A 18 11.47 10.63 4.52
N ILE A 19 10.69 9.82 5.23
CA ILE A 19 9.88 8.74 4.64
C ILE A 19 8.42 8.99 5.01
N ALA A 20 7.57 9.29 4.04
CA ALA A 20 6.13 9.40 4.28
C ALA A 20 5.50 8.01 4.41
N VAL A 21 4.82 7.77 5.53
CA VAL A 21 4.27 6.46 5.89
C VAL A 21 2.77 6.57 6.11
N ASN A 22 1.99 5.78 5.39
CA ASN A 22 0.56 5.64 5.65
C ASN A 22 0.33 5.05 7.05
N ALA A 23 -0.25 5.85 7.94
CA ALA A 23 -0.46 5.51 9.36
C ALA A 23 -1.84 4.90 9.65
N THR A 24 -2.56 4.42 8.65
CA THR A 24 -3.89 3.83 8.82
C THR A 24 -3.99 2.40 8.28
N THR A 25 -2.84 1.76 7.98
CA THR A 25 -2.83 0.46 7.34
C THR A 25 -1.73 -0.45 7.89
N ILE A 26 -2.05 -1.73 7.98
CA ILE A 26 -1.17 -2.79 8.51
C ILE A 26 0.05 -3.01 7.58
N GLU A 27 -0.09 -2.76 6.30
CA GLU A 27 0.97 -2.87 5.29
C GLU A 27 2.20 -2.04 5.61
N SER A 28 2.03 -0.95 6.37
CA SER A 28 3.13 -0.08 6.82
C SER A 28 3.96 -0.66 7.97
N ALA A 29 3.58 -1.80 8.55
CA ALA A 29 4.24 -2.40 9.70
C ALA A 29 5.77 -2.48 9.56
N PRO A 30 6.37 -2.97 8.45
CA PRO A 30 7.81 -3.07 8.35
C PRO A 30 8.53 -1.71 8.39
N VAL A 31 7.86 -0.65 7.97
CA VAL A 31 8.43 0.71 7.98
C VAL A 31 8.36 1.32 9.37
N PHE A 32 7.21 1.24 10.06
CA PHE A 32 7.08 1.74 11.42
C PHE A 32 7.97 1.00 12.42
N LEU A 33 8.19 -0.29 12.20
CA LEU A 33 8.95 -1.16 13.09
C LEU A 33 10.40 -1.38 12.62
N ALA A 34 10.86 -0.64 11.63
CA ALA A 34 12.27 -0.59 11.28
C ALA A 34 13.07 0.00 12.45
N ASP A 35 14.26 -0.61 12.70
CA ASP A 35 15.13 -0.11 13.76
C ASP A 35 15.46 1.37 13.49
N PRO A 36 15.45 2.23 14.53
CA PRO A 36 15.77 3.64 14.36
C PRO A 36 17.16 3.83 13.76
N LEU A 37 17.27 4.73 12.79
CA LEU A 37 18.54 5.06 12.13
C LEU A 37 18.81 6.56 12.23
N PRO A 38 20.04 6.99 12.57
CA PRO A 38 20.44 8.38 12.51
C PRO A 38 20.20 8.95 11.09
N GLY A 39 19.61 10.13 11.01
CA GLY A 39 19.31 10.80 9.74
C GLY A 39 18.08 10.25 9.00
N VAL A 40 17.32 9.31 9.57
CA VAL A 40 16.05 8.83 9.00
C VAL A 40 14.87 9.29 9.86
N ARG A 41 13.93 9.98 9.23
CA ARG A 41 12.71 10.47 9.89
C ARG A 41 11.45 9.92 9.20
N LEU A 42 10.58 9.26 9.95
CA LEU A 42 9.27 8.85 9.48
C LEU A 42 8.27 10.00 9.63
N VAL A 43 7.49 10.24 8.58
CA VAL A 43 6.43 11.24 8.53
C VAL A 43 5.10 10.48 8.37
N ALA A 44 4.38 10.32 9.48
CA ALA A 44 3.08 9.66 9.47
C ALA A 44 2.05 10.51 8.71
N VAL A 45 1.32 9.90 7.78
CA VAL A 45 0.29 10.56 6.97
C VAL A 45 -0.98 9.71 6.92
N PRO A 46 -2.17 10.31 6.66
CA PRO A 46 -3.45 9.62 6.80
C PRO A 46 -3.73 8.57 5.71
N ASN A 47 -3.03 8.61 4.59
CA ASN A 47 -3.25 7.65 3.49
C ASN A 47 -2.10 7.66 2.47
N GLY A 48 -2.09 6.66 1.57
CA GLY A 48 -1.06 6.54 0.53
C GLY A 48 -1.08 7.68 -0.50
N ARG A 49 -2.23 8.30 -0.76
CA ARG A 49 -2.35 9.46 -1.66
C ARG A 49 -1.55 10.64 -1.10
N THR A 50 -1.69 10.93 0.19
CA THR A 50 -0.92 11.98 0.87
C THR A 50 0.58 11.65 0.90
N ALA A 51 0.94 10.38 1.14
CA ALA A 51 2.34 9.95 1.11
C ALA A 51 2.97 10.19 -0.27
N MET A 52 2.30 9.79 -1.33
CA MET A 52 2.77 9.98 -2.71
C MET A 52 2.86 11.48 -3.07
N ALA A 53 1.89 12.31 -2.66
CA ALA A 53 1.94 13.75 -2.90
C ALA A 53 3.17 14.40 -2.25
N GLN A 54 3.59 13.97 -1.05
CA GLN A 54 4.80 14.46 -0.41
C GLN A 54 6.08 14.00 -1.13
N LEU A 55 6.09 12.79 -1.71
CA LEU A 55 7.20 12.33 -2.55
C LEU A 55 7.32 13.18 -3.83
N LEU A 56 6.19 13.44 -4.49
CA LEU A 56 6.16 14.18 -5.75
C LEU A 56 6.59 15.64 -5.59
N ASN A 57 6.24 16.30 -4.50
CA ASN A 57 6.63 17.67 -4.23
C ASN A 57 8.03 17.80 -3.62
N GLY A 58 8.72 16.66 -3.40
CA GLY A 58 10.08 16.64 -2.84
C GLY A 58 10.19 16.91 -1.34
N SER A 59 9.06 16.86 -0.59
CA SER A 59 9.07 17.04 0.86
C SER A 59 9.64 15.83 1.61
N VAL A 60 9.66 14.66 0.95
CA VAL A 60 10.23 13.40 1.45
C VAL A 60 11.02 12.69 0.35
N GLU A 61 11.94 11.83 0.76
CA GLU A 61 12.81 11.06 -0.14
C GLU A 61 12.20 9.70 -0.53
N ALA A 62 11.29 9.17 0.30
CA ALA A 62 10.53 7.97 -0.04
C ALA A 62 9.13 8.03 0.55
N ALA A 63 8.22 7.21 0.00
CA ALA A 63 6.83 7.14 0.44
C ALA A 63 6.27 5.73 0.32
N THR A 64 5.42 5.34 1.26
CA THR A 64 4.65 4.11 1.17
C THR A 64 3.39 4.30 0.31
N GLY A 65 3.05 3.31 -0.49
CA GLY A 65 1.83 3.36 -1.32
C GLY A 65 1.65 2.11 -2.17
N SER A 66 0.42 1.87 -2.60
CA SER A 66 0.11 0.76 -3.52
C SER A 66 0.70 0.99 -4.92
N GLU A 67 0.81 -0.08 -5.69
CA GLU A 67 1.17 0.00 -7.10
C GLU A 67 0.18 0.88 -7.90
N THR A 68 -1.09 0.88 -7.49
CA THR A 68 -2.12 1.75 -8.11
C THR A 68 -1.79 3.22 -7.91
N GLN A 69 -1.42 3.62 -6.68
CA GLN A 69 -1.03 5.00 -6.38
C GLN A 69 0.25 5.40 -7.12
N MET A 70 1.22 4.50 -7.22
CA MET A 70 2.44 4.75 -7.99
C MET A 70 2.11 4.99 -9.47
N LEU A 71 1.31 4.13 -10.10
CA LEU A 71 0.96 4.26 -11.51
C LEU A 71 0.12 5.50 -11.82
N LEU A 72 -0.82 5.86 -10.95
CA LEU A 72 -1.61 7.11 -11.09
C LEU A 72 -0.73 8.35 -11.13
N ASN A 73 0.37 8.35 -10.41
CA ASN A 73 1.27 9.50 -10.33
C ASN A 73 2.43 9.44 -11.35
N SER A 74 2.66 8.30 -11.98
CA SER A 74 3.82 8.05 -12.85
C SER A 74 3.79 8.80 -14.20
N ILE A 75 2.68 9.44 -14.56
CA ILE A 75 2.62 10.33 -15.72
C ILE A 75 3.18 11.71 -15.36
N ALA A 76 2.78 12.23 -14.19
CA ALA A 76 3.27 13.52 -13.71
C ALA A 76 4.75 13.44 -13.26
N GLU A 77 5.17 12.29 -12.72
CA GLU A 77 6.54 12.05 -12.28
C GLU A 77 7.07 10.72 -12.88
N PRO A 78 7.61 10.74 -14.09
CA PRO A 78 8.18 9.56 -14.74
C PRO A 78 9.42 9.01 -14.02
N GLY A 79 10.01 9.81 -13.14
CA GLY A 79 11.15 9.42 -12.31
C GLY A 79 10.80 8.56 -11.10
N ILE A 80 9.52 8.31 -10.81
CA ILE A 80 9.11 7.49 -9.66
C ILE A 80 9.62 6.04 -9.80
N ARG A 81 10.05 5.43 -8.69
CA ARG A 81 10.58 4.06 -8.66
C ARG A 81 10.05 3.28 -7.47
N ILE A 82 9.64 2.05 -7.70
CA ILE A 82 9.40 1.05 -6.66
C ILE A 82 10.74 0.42 -6.31
N ILE A 83 11.17 0.50 -5.05
CA ILE A 83 12.45 -0.04 -4.57
C ILE A 83 12.29 -1.25 -3.64
N LEU A 84 11.08 -1.49 -3.12
CA LEU A 84 10.75 -2.63 -2.26
C LEU A 84 9.24 -2.85 -2.20
N THR A 85 8.78 -4.10 -2.26
CA THR A 85 7.42 -4.46 -1.84
C THR A 85 7.44 -4.79 -0.35
N LEU A 86 6.75 -3.96 0.43
CA LEU A 86 6.66 -4.04 1.89
C LEU A 86 5.70 -5.13 2.34
N ALA A 87 4.51 -5.13 1.73
CA ALA A 87 3.46 -6.05 2.02
C ALA A 87 2.67 -6.44 0.77
N GLU A 88 2.07 -7.62 0.82
CA GLU A 88 1.00 -8.05 -0.07
C GLU A 88 -0.27 -8.18 0.74
N ALA A 89 -1.37 -7.56 0.30
CA ALA A 89 -2.64 -7.55 1.01
C ALA A 89 -3.78 -8.13 0.18
N ARG A 90 -4.70 -8.80 0.83
CA ARG A 90 -5.97 -9.22 0.24
C ARG A 90 -7.04 -8.17 0.51
N TYR A 91 -7.97 -8.08 -0.42
CA TYR A 91 -9.13 -7.22 -0.34
C TYR A 91 -10.39 -8.06 -0.23
N ARG A 92 -11.43 -7.49 0.38
CA ARG A 92 -12.74 -8.14 0.52
C ARG A 92 -13.86 -7.19 0.14
N ILE A 93 -14.96 -7.77 -0.37
CA ILE A 93 -16.23 -7.07 -0.44
C ILE A 93 -17.05 -7.54 0.77
N ILE A 94 -17.51 -6.59 1.56
CA ILE A 94 -18.44 -6.85 2.66
C ILE A 94 -19.81 -6.33 2.25
N ALA A 95 -20.79 -7.21 2.24
CA ALA A 95 -22.14 -6.91 1.75
C ALA A 95 -23.20 -7.22 2.81
N ARG A 96 -24.36 -6.58 2.67
CA ARG A 96 -25.53 -6.82 3.52
C ARG A 96 -26.32 -8.02 2.98
N ARG A 97 -26.56 -9.02 3.83
CA ARG A 97 -27.45 -10.14 3.53
C ARG A 97 -28.89 -9.69 3.32
N SER A 98 -29.33 -8.70 4.13
CA SER A 98 -30.64 -8.06 4.03
C SER A 98 -30.88 -7.33 2.69
N ALA A 99 -29.80 -6.99 1.96
CA ALA A 99 -29.89 -6.47 0.59
C ALA A 99 -30.00 -7.59 -0.48
N SER A 100 -30.22 -8.86 -0.05
CA SER A 100 -30.30 -10.03 -0.93
C SER A 100 -29.01 -10.32 -1.69
N ILE A 101 -27.84 -9.99 -1.11
CA ILE A 101 -26.52 -10.25 -1.69
C ILE A 101 -25.94 -11.51 -1.04
N ARG A 102 -25.52 -12.49 -1.85
CA ARG A 102 -24.89 -13.75 -1.43
C ARG A 102 -23.61 -14.05 -2.25
N ARG A 103 -23.52 -13.49 -3.46
CA ARG A 103 -22.41 -13.67 -4.41
C ARG A 103 -22.21 -12.38 -5.22
N VAL A 104 -21.10 -12.30 -5.96
CA VAL A 104 -20.70 -11.06 -6.66
C VAL A 104 -21.75 -10.65 -7.71
N GLU A 105 -22.39 -11.61 -8.38
CA GLU A 105 -23.41 -11.36 -9.39
C GLU A 105 -24.66 -10.64 -8.82
N ASP A 106 -24.93 -10.80 -7.51
CA ASP A 106 -26.05 -10.16 -6.85
C ASP A 106 -25.80 -8.65 -6.58
N LEU A 107 -24.59 -8.16 -6.89
CA LEU A 107 -24.27 -6.73 -6.83
C LEU A 107 -24.94 -5.92 -7.95
N ARG A 108 -25.48 -6.58 -8.98
CA ARG A 108 -26.21 -5.88 -10.07
C ARG A 108 -27.33 -4.99 -9.51
N GLY A 109 -27.28 -3.70 -9.88
CA GLY A 109 -28.25 -2.69 -9.42
C GLY A 109 -28.11 -2.28 -7.96
N LYS A 110 -27.06 -2.73 -7.25
CA LYS A 110 -26.80 -2.37 -5.85
C LYS A 110 -25.93 -1.12 -5.71
N LYS A 111 -26.05 -0.45 -4.57
CA LYS A 111 -25.13 0.63 -4.17
C LYS A 111 -23.88 0.03 -3.57
N VAL A 112 -22.77 0.11 -4.29
CA VAL A 112 -21.48 -0.48 -3.88
C VAL A 112 -20.43 0.60 -3.71
N ALA A 113 -19.86 0.69 -2.51
CA ALA A 113 -18.85 1.69 -2.21
C ALA A 113 -17.43 1.14 -2.39
N ALA A 114 -16.56 2.01 -2.92
CA ALA A 114 -15.11 1.88 -2.89
C ALA A 114 -14.48 3.28 -2.89
N THR A 115 -13.20 3.40 -2.56
CA THR A 115 -12.50 4.68 -2.64
C THR A 115 -12.00 4.90 -4.07
N VAL A 116 -12.44 5.99 -4.70
CA VAL A 116 -12.11 6.33 -6.09
C VAL A 116 -10.60 6.52 -6.30
N ASN A 117 -10.09 6.11 -7.45
CA ASN A 117 -8.67 6.20 -7.82
C ASN A 117 -7.73 5.53 -6.80
N THR A 118 -8.14 4.35 -6.30
CA THR A 118 -7.32 3.51 -5.43
C THR A 118 -7.39 2.04 -5.84
N SER A 119 -6.57 1.23 -5.21
CA SER A 119 -6.61 -0.23 -5.30
C SER A 119 -7.98 -0.84 -4.90
N SER A 120 -8.76 -0.14 -4.06
CA SER A 120 -10.12 -0.52 -3.71
C SER A 120 -11.06 -0.51 -4.92
N GLN A 121 -11.06 0.57 -5.70
CA GLN A 121 -11.84 0.65 -6.94
C GLN A 121 -11.35 -0.35 -7.97
N TYR A 122 -10.03 -0.52 -8.11
CA TYR A 122 -9.44 -1.52 -8.99
C TYR A 122 -9.91 -2.93 -8.63
N PHE A 123 -9.81 -3.31 -7.34
CA PHE A 123 -10.28 -4.61 -6.85
C PHE A 123 -11.77 -4.83 -7.15
N LEU A 124 -12.62 -3.85 -6.82
CA LEU A 124 -14.06 -3.95 -7.11
C LEU A 124 -14.31 -4.18 -8.60
N ARG A 125 -13.67 -3.38 -9.47
CA ARG A 125 -13.78 -3.52 -10.92
C ARG A 125 -13.42 -4.94 -11.39
N GLU A 126 -12.32 -5.48 -10.89
CA GLU A 126 -11.87 -6.82 -11.30
C GLU A 126 -12.77 -7.94 -10.75
N MET A 127 -13.33 -7.78 -9.54
CA MET A 127 -14.32 -8.72 -8.99
C MET A 127 -15.59 -8.73 -9.84
N LEU A 128 -16.11 -7.56 -10.20
CA LEU A 128 -17.28 -7.40 -11.07
C LEU A 128 -17.02 -7.99 -12.44
N ARG A 129 -15.88 -7.64 -13.08
CA ARG A 129 -15.51 -8.13 -14.40
C ARG A 129 -15.47 -9.67 -14.45
N LYS A 130 -14.96 -10.31 -13.41
CA LYS A 130 -14.91 -11.78 -13.31
C LYS A 130 -16.31 -12.40 -13.17
N ALA A 131 -17.27 -11.65 -12.62
CA ALA A 131 -18.68 -12.02 -12.51
C ALA A 131 -19.52 -11.60 -13.73
N GLY A 132 -18.90 -11.08 -14.80
CA GLY A 132 -19.62 -10.59 -15.99
C GLY A 132 -20.40 -9.30 -15.77
N LEU A 133 -19.93 -8.47 -14.82
CA LEU A 133 -20.50 -7.16 -14.50
C LEU A 133 -19.50 -6.04 -14.83
N LEU A 134 -20.05 -4.86 -15.13
CA LEU A 134 -19.28 -3.63 -15.36
C LEU A 134 -19.50 -2.65 -14.20
N LEU A 135 -18.41 -2.05 -13.74
CA LEU A 135 -18.44 -1.05 -12.66
C LEU A 135 -19.30 0.17 -13.02
N GLU A 136 -19.22 0.57 -14.28
CA GLU A 136 -19.79 1.82 -14.80
C GLU A 136 -21.31 1.74 -15.03
N THR A 137 -21.85 0.55 -15.28
CA THR A 137 -23.23 0.39 -15.75
C THR A 137 -24.08 -0.57 -14.92
N ASP A 138 -23.46 -1.58 -14.30
CA ASP A 138 -24.20 -2.65 -13.63
C ASP A 138 -24.42 -2.44 -12.14
N ILE A 139 -23.75 -1.45 -11.54
CA ILE A 139 -23.91 -1.09 -10.14
C ILE A 139 -24.09 0.44 -9.97
N HIS A 140 -24.58 0.84 -8.81
CA HIS A 140 -24.53 2.25 -8.39
C HIS A 140 -23.26 2.47 -7.56
N PHE A 141 -22.19 2.90 -8.23
CA PHE A 141 -20.91 3.16 -7.58
C PHE A 141 -21.00 4.36 -6.64
N VAL A 142 -20.55 4.18 -5.39
CA VAL A 142 -20.51 5.22 -4.35
C VAL A 142 -19.06 5.44 -3.92
N ASN A 143 -18.56 6.67 -4.03
CA ASN A 143 -17.23 7.00 -3.51
C ASN A 143 -17.30 7.25 -2.01
N LEU A 144 -16.61 6.42 -1.21
CA LEU A 144 -16.44 6.61 0.24
C LEU A 144 -14.98 6.36 0.63
N GLU A 145 -14.52 7.08 1.64
CA GLU A 145 -13.24 6.78 2.28
C GLU A 145 -13.39 5.58 3.24
N GLY A 146 -12.32 4.79 3.40
CA GLY A 146 -12.34 3.56 4.19
C GLY A 146 -12.96 3.69 5.60
N PRO A 147 -12.59 4.71 6.41
CA PRO A 147 -13.15 4.91 7.74
C PRO A 147 -14.67 5.11 7.79
N ASP A 148 -15.29 5.64 6.72
CA ASP A 148 -16.72 5.93 6.65
C ASP A 148 -17.56 4.72 6.26
N MET A 149 -16.95 3.72 5.62
CA MET A 149 -17.63 2.57 5.04
C MET A 149 -18.41 1.71 6.06
N PRO A 150 -17.86 1.38 7.26
CA PRO A 150 -18.57 0.56 8.23
C PRO A 150 -19.89 1.20 8.69
N ALA A 151 -19.88 2.51 8.93
CA ALA A 151 -21.06 3.25 9.36
C ALA A 151 -22.11 3.38 8.24
N ALA A 152 -21.69 3.70 7.02
CA ALA A 152 -22.57 3.80 5.85
C ALA A 152 -23.23 2.45 5.54
N LEU A 153 -22.47 1.36 5.61
CA LEU A 153 -22.98 0.01 5.39
C LEU A 153 -24.00 -0.39 6.46
N LYS A 154 -23.73 -0.09 7.74
CA LYS A 154 -24.64 -0.37 8.84
C LYS A 154 -25.97 0.39 8.73
N ARG A 155 -25.93 1.67 8.30
CA ARG A 155 -27.17 2.46 8.09
C ARG A 155 -27.95 2.06 6.84
N GLY A 156 -27.32 1.32 5.90
CA GLY A 156 -27.93 0.97 4.62
C GLY A 156 -27.84 2.08 3.57
N ASP A 157 -26.94 3.04 3.74
CA ASP A 157 -26.66 4.06 2.73
C ASP A 157 -26.05 3.40 1.49
N VAL A 158 -25.30 2.29 1.71
CA VAL A 158 -24.77 1.39 0.69
C VAL A 158 -25.09 -0.07 1.01
N ASP A 159 -25.13 -0.93 -0.01
CA ASP A 159 -25.44 -2.35 0.11
C ASP A 159 -24.18 -3.23 0.28
N ALA A 160 -23.06 -2.76 -0.23
CA ALA A 160 -21.77 -3.41 -0.11
C ALA A 160 -20.61 -2.39 -0.14
N VAL A 161 -19.48 -2.78 0.44
CA VAL A 161 -18.22 -2.02 0.39
C VAL A 161 -17.08 -2.92 -0.08
N ALA A 162 -16.21 -2.42 -0.94
CA ALA A 162 -14.99 -3.10 -1.36
C ALA A 162 -13.79 -2.31 -0.80
N ILE A 163 -12.95 -2.93 0.06
CA ILE A 163 -11.92 -2.16 0.78
C ILE A 163 -10.83 -3.07 1.35
N TRP A 164 -9.70 -2.45 1.72
CA TRP A 164 -8.57 -3.06 2.43
C TRP A 164 -8.81 -3.17 3.94
N GLU A 165 -7.93 -3.91 4.61
CA GLU A 165 -7.95 -4.04 6.07
C GLU A 165 -7.27 -2.83 6.76
N PRO A 166 -7.73 -2.42 7.95
CA PRO A 166 -8.74 -3.07 8.80
C PRO A 166 -10.20 -2.69 8.50
N HIS A 167 -10.45 -1.85 7.49
CA HIS A 167 -11.80 -1.31 7.22
C HIS A 167 -12.80 -2.40 6.79
N ALA A 168 -12.33 -3.43 6.06
CA ALA A 168 -13.18 -4.57 5.71
C ALA A 168 -13.60 -5.34 6.97
N GLN A 169 -12.68 -5.56 7.91
CA GLN A 169 -13.01 -6.20 9.19
C GLN A 169 -13.98 -5.35 10.04
N ASN A 170 -13.74 -4.04 10.11
CA ASN A 170 -14.64 -3.12 10.81
C ASN A 170 -16.04 -3.11 10.19
N SER A 171 -16.15 -3.23 8.87
CA SER A 171 -17.43 -3.35 8.15
C SER A 171 -18.14 -4.66 8.47
N LEU A 172 -17.38 -5.76 8.52
CA LEU A 172 -17.89 -7.08 8.91
C LEU A 172 -18.44 -7.05 10.34
N GLU A 173 -17.72 -6.46 11.28
CA GLU A 173 -18.15 -6.32 12.68
C GLU A 173 -19.37 -5.42 12.84
N ALA A 174 -19.45 -4.33 12.07
CA ALA A 174 -20.58 -3.41 12.10
C ALA A 174 -21.91 -4.05 11.66
N LEU A 175 -21.85 -5.02 10.74
CA LEU A 175 -23.02 -5.77 10.26
C LEU A 175 -23.36 -6.99 11.12
N GLY A 176 -22.39 -7.59 11.80
CA GLY A 176 -22.60 -8.82 12.57
C GLY A 176 -23.20 -9.94 11.73
N SER A 177 -24.38 -10.48 12.11
CA SER A 177 -25.04 -11.60 11.41
C SER A 177 -25.60 -11.22 10.02
N ASP A 178 -25.74 -9.93 9.71
CA ASP A 178 -26.17 -9.47 8.38
C ASP A 178 -25.02 -9.45 7.36
N ALA A 179 -23.81 -9.70 7.79
CA ALA A 179 -22.65 -9.66 6.92
C ALA A 179 -22.57 -10.86 5.96
N VAL A 180 -22.18 -10.55 4.73
CA VAL A 180 -21.73 -11.52 3.74
C VAL A 180 -20.33 -11.08 3.27
N VAL A 181 -19.37 -12.01 3.27
CA VAL A 181 -18.02 -11.77 2.76
C VAL A 181 -17.91 -12.34 1.35
N LEU A 182 -17.57 -11.49 0.39
CA LEU A 182 -17.29 -11.88 -0.97
C LEU A 182 -15.80 -11.66 -1.22
N GLU A 183 -15.06 -12.75 -1.44
CA GLU A 183 -13.62 -12.70 -1.67
C GLU A 183 -13.21 -13.66 -2.77
N ASN A 184 -12.14 -13.28 -3.48
CA ASN A 184 -11.51 -14.16 -4.46
C ASN A 184 -10.02 -13.82 -4.53
N SER A 185 -9.21 -14.63 -3.89
CA SER A 185 -7.76 -14.41 -3.78
C SER A 185 -7.00 -14.51 -5.11
N SER A 186 -7.64 -15.03 -6.17
CA SER A 186 -7.05 -15.10 -7.52
C SER A 186 -7.29 -13.84 -8.34
N VAL A 187 -8.17 -12.92 -7.87
CA VAL A 187 -8.52 -11.71 -8.61
C VAL A 187 -7.47 -10.62 -8.41
N TYR A 188 -7.13 -10.38 -7.16
CA TYR A 188 -6.19 -9.32 -6.83
C TYR A 188 -5.49 -9.59 -5.49
N ARG A 189 -4.22 -9.23 -5.45
CA ARG A 189 -3.42 -9.10 -4.25
C ARG A 189 -2.58 -7.84 -4.43
N GLU A 190 -2.83 -6.84 -3.61
CA GLU A 190 -2.10 -5.57 -3.63
C GLU A 190 -0.60 -5.80 -3.43
N ARG A 191 0.20 -4.98 -4.11
CA ARG A 191 1.63 -4.79 -3.83
C ARG A 191 1.80 -3.43 -3.19
N PHE A 192 1.88 -3.41 -1.85
CA PHE A 192 2.15 -2.19 -1.10
C PHE A 192 3.66 -1.95 -1.04
N ASN A 193 4.11 -0.82 -1.54
CA ASN A 193 5.50 -0.60 -1.90
C ASN A 193 6.12 0.57 -1.13
N LEU A 194 7.45 0.54 -1.01
CA LEU A 194 8.27 1.71 -0.77
C LEU A 194 8.68 2.29 -2.12
N ASN A 195 8.31 3.55 -2.33
CA ASN A 195 8.55 4.29 -3.57
C ASN A 195 9.54 5.42 -3.30
N THR A 196 10.36 5.74 -4.31
CA THR A 196 11.28 6.87 -4.33
C THR A 196 11.32 7.48 -5.74
N THR A 197 12.26 8.37 -6.02
CA THR A 197 12.46 8.95 -7.35
C THR A 197 13.88 8.73 -7.86
N THR A 198 14.06 8.76 -9.18
CA THR A 198 15.40 8.72 -9.79
C THR A 198 16.28 9.86 -9.29
N LYS A 199 15.71 11.05 -9.03
CA LYS A 199 16.43 12.19 -8.46
C LYS A 199 17.05 11.85 -7.09
N VAL A 200 16.31 11.19 -6.21
CA VAL A 200 16.81 10.74 -4.90
C VAL A 200 17.87 9.66 -5.07
N LEU A 201 17.68 8.72 -6.00
CA LEU A 201 18.64 7.64 -6.27
C LEU A 201 19.95 8.11 -6.88
N GLN A 202 19.95 9.25 -7.57
CA GLN A 202 21.14 9.88 -8.15
C GLN A 202 21.97 10.65 -7.11
N ASP A 203 21.41 11.01 -5.98
CA ASP A 203 22.13 11.61 -4.84
C ASP A 203 22.81 10.49 -4.04
N PRO A 204 24.17 10.44 -3.99
CA PRO A 204 24.88 9.33 -3.37
C PRO A 204 24.60 9.18 -1.87
N ASP A 205 24.40 10.28 -1.15
CA ASP A 205 24.21 10.27 0.30
C ASP A 205 22.77 9.86 0.65
N LYS A 206 21.76 10.40 -0.06
CA LYS A 206 20.37 9.97 0.08
C LYS A 206 20.19 8.50 -0.31
N ARG A 207 20.82 8.08 -1.40
CA ARG A 207 20.82 6.67 -1.83
C ARG A 207 21.40 5.76 -0.77
N ARG A 208 22.53 6.15 -0.14
CA ARG A 208 23.16 5.38 0.95
C ARG A 208 22.20 5.26 2.14
N ALA A 209 21.61 6.38 2.57
CA ALA A 209 20.64 6.40 3.66
C ALA A 209 19.41 5.52 3.35
N LEU A 210 18.90 5.52 2.10
CA LEU A 210 17.81 4.62 1.67
C LEU A 210 18.22 3.15 1.71
N VAL A 211 19.46 2.80 1.34
CA VAL A 211 19.96 1.42 1.41
C VAL A 211 19.99 0.95 2.87
N ASP A 212 20.49 1.78 3.78
CA ASP A 212 20.53 1.44 5.22
C ASP A 212 19.13 1.35 5.81
N PHE A 213 18.22 2.23 5.40
CA PHE A 213 16.80 2.15 5.78
C PHE A 213 16.14 0.87 5.27
N VAL A 214 16.32 0.53 3.99
CA VAL A 214 15.77 -0.73 3.43
C VAL A 214 16.33 -1.93 4.17
N ARG A 215 17.61 -1.94 4.56
CA ARG A 215 18.19 -3.02 5.39
C ARG A 215 17.48 -3.15 6.75
N ALA A 216 17.13 -2.05 7.41
CA ALA A 216 16.34 -2.07 8.64
C ALA A 216 14.91 -2.57 8.40
N VAL A 217 14.28 -2.15 7.29
CA VAL A 217 12.94 -2.64 6.88
C VAL A 217 12.95 -4.14 6.58
N LEU A 218 14.02 -4.68 5.98
CA LEU A 218 14.15 -6.13 5.75
C LEU A 218 14.12 -6.90 7.07
N ARG A 219 14.86 -6.43 8.11
CA ARG A 219 14.83 -7.03 9.45
C ARG A 219 13.46 -6.93 10.10
N ALA A 220 12.79 -5.78 9.98
CA ALA A 220 11.43 -5.60 10.51
C ALA A 220 10.41 -6.52 9.81
N SER A 221 10.54 -6.71 8.50
CA SER A 221 9.71 -7.66 7.74
C SER A 221 9.94 -9.10 8.18
N ASP A 222 11.17 -9.44 8.54
CA ASP A 222 11.51 -10.76 9.08
C ASP A 222 10.85 -10.98 10.45
N ARG A 223 10.90 -9.97 11.34
CA ARG A 223 10.15 -9.99 12.61
C ARG A 223 8.64 -10.13 12.38
N ALA A 224 8.07 -9.42 11.41
CA ALA A 224 6.64 -9.51 11.10
C ALA A 224 6.21 -10.94 10.65
N ARG A 225 7.10 -11.67 9.96
CA ARG A 225 6.85 -13.06 9.56
C ARG A 225 7.01 -14.05 10.71
N ASN A 226 8.06 -13.89 11.52
CA ASN A 226 8.49 -14.92 12.48
C ASN A 226 8.02 -14.63 13.91
N HIS A 227 7.70 -13.36 14.24
CA HIS A 227 7.27 -12.88 15.55
C HIS A 227 6.02 -12.01 15.42
N SER A 228 4.98 -12.56 14.77
CA SER A 228 3.77 -11.80 14.40
C SER A 228 3.04 -11.18 15.60
N GLY A 229 2.95 -11.90 16.73
CA GLY A 229 2.28 -11.40 17.94
C GLY A 229 2.94 -10.13 18.49
N GLU A 230 4.27 -10.12 18.63
CA GLU A 230 5.03 -8.96 19.10
C GLU A 230 4.90 -7.80 18.09
N THR A 231 4.98 -8.11 16.79
CA THR A 231 4.81 -7.12 15.71
C THR A 231 3.44 -6.44 15.78
N GLN A 232 2.36 -7.19 16.01
CA GLN A 232 1.01 -6.66 16.14
C GLN A 232 0.86 -5.72 17.34
N ILE A 233 1.45 -6.11 18.50
CA ILE A 233 1.45 -5.28 19.72
C ILE A 233 2.18 -3.95 19.45
N GLN A 234 3.35 -4.02 18.84
CA GLN A 234 4.17 -2.83 18.55
C GLN A 234 3.53 -1.92 17.49
N LEU A 235 2.83 -2.51 16.49
CA LEU A 235 2.19 -1.75 15.40
C LEU A 235 0.95 -0.98 15.87
N ALA A 236 0.17 -1.55 16.78
CA ALA A 236 -1.14 -1.03 17.18
C ALA A 236 -1.17 0.49 17.49
N PRO A 237 -0.22 1.06 18.25
CA PRO A 237 -0.21 2.50 18.54
C PRO A 237 0.09 3.36 17.30
N PHE A 238 0.86 2.86 16.32
CA PHE A 238 1.22 3.63 15.12
C PHE A 238 0.04 3.82 14.17
N ILE A 239 -0.83 2.80 14.06
CA ILE A 239 -1.99 2.83 13.16
C ILE A 239 -3.33 3.06 13.89
N ASN A 240 -3.28 3.35 15.20
CA ASN A 240 -4.44 3.57 16.05
C ASN A 240 -5.55 2.50 15.86
N THR A 241 -5.14 1.23 15.85
CA THR A 241 -6.03 0.09 15.64
C THR A 241 -5.90 -0.90 16.81
N PRO A 242 -7.02 -1.39 17.39
CA PRO A 242 -6.96 -2.38 18.47
C PRO A 242 -6.20 -3.64 18.05
N ILE A 243 -5.36 -4.17 18.95
CA ILE A 243 -4.56 -5.39 18.71
C ILE A 243 -5.46 -6.55 18.28
N ALA A 244 -6.64 -6.69 18.89
CA ALA A 244 -7.59 -7.75 18.55
C ALA A 244 -8.06 -7.66 17.08
N THR A 245 -8.27 -6.46 16.55
CA THR A 245 -8.62 -6.25 15.13
C THR A 245 -7.44 -6.61 14.23
N ILE A 246 -6.22 -6.15 14.58
CA ILE A 246 -5.01 -6.49 13.83
C ILE A 246 -4.81 -8.01 13.78
N ALA A 247 -4.95 -8.69 14.91
CA ALA A 247 -4.78 -10.14 15.01
C ALA A 247 -5.75 -10.93 14.11
N ARG A 248 -7.01 -10.49 14.04
CA ARG A 248 -8.05 -11.14 13.22
C ARG A 248 -7.76 -11.10 11.73
N VAL A 249 -7.08 -10.05 11.27
CA VAL A 249 -6.80 -9.86 9.84
C VAL A 249 -5.36 -10.10 9.43
N TRP A 250 -4.49 -10.45 10.37
CA TRP A 250 -3.06 -10.60 10.10
C TRP A 250 -2.75 -11.59 8.97
N ASN A 251 -3.53 -12.66 8.86
CA ASN A 251 -3.39 -13.67 7.82
C ASN A 251 -3.79 -13.19 6.41
N GLN A 252 -4.38 -12.00 6.29
CA GLN A 252 -4.65 -11.37 4.99
C GLN A 252 -3.39 -10.75 4.38
N PHE A 253 -2.31 -10.61 5.19
CA PHE A 253 -1.07 -9.98 4.79
C PHE A 253 0.07 -11.00 4.63
N ARG A 254 0.99 -10.65 3.73
CA ARG A 254 2.34 -11.20 3.64
C ARG A 254 3.32 -10.05 3.63
N PHE A 255 4.49 -10.25 4.22
CA PHE A 255 5.56 -9.26 4.28
C PHE A 255 6.79 -9.79 3.53
N PRO A 256 6.76 -9.82 2.17
CA PRO A 256 7.78 -10.50 1.36
C PRO A 256 9.13 -9.83 1.42
N ALA A 257 9.18 -8.52 1.63
CA ALA A 257 10.41 -7.72 1.66
C ALA A 257 11.32 -8.00 0.44
N ASN A 258 10.72 -7.99 -0.74
CA ASN A 258 11.40 -8.24 -2.01
C ASN A 258 10.76 -7.44 -3.15
N LEU A 259 11.25 -7.65 -4.36
CA LEU A 259 10.60 -7.26 -5.61
C LEU A 259 10.29 -8.57 -6.34
N SER A 260 9.02 -8.98 -6.32
CA SER A 260 8.61 -10.28 -6.88
C SER A 260 8.72 -10.30 -8.41
N GLY A 261 8.99 -11.50 -8.97
CA GLY A 261 9.12 -11.66 -10.42
C GLY A 261 7.85 -11.39 -11.19
N ASP A 262 6.67 -11.45 -10.55
CA ASP A 262 5.37 -11.15 -11.12
C ASP A 262 4.99 -9.67 -11.05
N LEU A 263 5.77 -8.83 -10.37
CA LEU A 263 5.48 -7.39 -10.22
C LEU A 263 5.28 -6.66 -11.57
N PRO A 264 6.08 -6.92 -12.64
CA PRO A 264 5.82 -6.34 -13.95
C PRO A 264 4.45 -6.69 -14.54
N GLU A 265 3.97 -7.90 -14.27
CA GLU A 265 2.63 -8.35 -14.69
C GLU A 265 1.54 -7.63 -13.92
N VAL A 266 1.68 -7.54 -12.58
CA VAL A 266 0.76 -6.80 -11.72
C VAL A 266 0.65 -5.35 -12.17
N LEU A 267 1.79 -4.67 -12.40
CA LEU A 267 1.81 -3.29 -12.90
C LEU A 267 1.11 -3.17 -14.27
N GLY A 268 1.33 -4.11 -15.17
CA GLY A 268 0.67 -4.12 -16.49
C GLY A 268 -0.85 -4.24 -16.39
N ASN A 269 -1.35 -5.07 -15.49
CA ASN A 269 -2.78 -5.26 -15.28
C ASN A 269 -3.43 -4.00 -14.64
N VAL A 270 -2.78 -3.44 -13.63
CA VAL A 270 -3.25 -2.21 -12.95
C VAL A 270 -3.17 -1.00 -13.89
N GLU A 271 -2.17 -0.95 -14.79
CA GLU A 271 -2.03 0.13 -15.77
C GLU A 271 -3.25 0.26 -16.68
N ILE A 272 -3.90 -0.85 -17.07
CA ILE A 272 -5.12 -0.83 -17.88
C ILE A 272 -6.23 -0.05 -17.15
N PHE A 273 -6.38 -0.28 -15.86
CA PHE A 273 -7.35 0.46 -15.03
C PHE A 273 -6.94 1.92 -14.88
N VAL A 274 -5.68 2.18 -14.56
CA VAL A 274 -5.17 3.55 -14.36
C VAL A 274 -5.31 4.38 -15.64
N ALA A 275 -5.02 3.79 -16.79
CA ALA A 275 -5.19 4.44 -18.08
C ALA A 275 -6.65 4.81 -18.35
N ALA A 276 -7.58 3.90 -18.03
CA ALA A 276 -9.02 4.13 -18.19
C ALA A 276 -9.52 5.29 -17.32
N VAL A 277 -9.14 5.33 -16.02
CA VAL A 277 -9.56 6.43 -15.12
C VAL A 277 -8.89 7.77 -15.43
N GLN A 278 -7.77 7.75 -16.16
CA GLN A 278 -7.07 8.94 -16.65
C GLN A 278 -7.45 9.32 -18.10
N TYR A 279 -8.39 8.61 -18.72
CA TYR A 279 -8.86 8.84 -20.10
C TYR A 279 -7.72 8.85 -21.12
N ARG A 280 -6.78 7.90 -21.02
CA ARG A 280 -5.61 7.76 -21.91
C ARG A 280 -5.39 6.33 -22.38
N GLY A 281 -4.53 6.14 -23.37
CA GLY A 281 -4.05 4.82 -23.75
C GLY A 281 -3.19 4.18 -22.64
N PHE A 282 -3.30 2.87 -22.45
CA PHE A 282 -2.43 2.15 -21.49
C PHE A 282 -1.02 1.95 -22.07
N ARG A 283 -0.02 1.95 -21.19
CA ARG A 283 1.37 1.67 -21.53
C ARG A 283 1.62 0.16 -21.59
N PRO A 284 2.47 -0.31 -22.50
CA PRO A 284 2.89 -1.71 -22.54
C PRO A 284 3.55 -2.14 -21.22
N ARG A 285 3.44 -3.43 -20.88
CA ARG A 285 4.09 -4.00 -19.67
C ARG A 285 5.57 -3.65 -19.56
N ALA A 286 6.31 -3.73 -20.68
CA ALA A 286 7.73 -3.37 -20.71
C ALA A 286 8.00 -1.94 -20.25
N SER A 287 7.12 -1.00 -20.58
CA SER A 287 7.24 0.40 -20.16
C SER A 287 6.98 0.56 -18.65
N VAL A 288 5.94 -0.07 -18.11
CA VAL A 288 5.64 0.05 -16.67
C VAL A 288 6.63 -0.74 -15.82
N ALA A 289 7.28 -1.78 -16.35
CA ALA A 289 8.34 -2.51 -15.68
C ALA A 289 9.56 -1.63 -15.38
N THR A 290 9.79 -0.55 -16.14
CA THR A 290 10.90 0.40 -15.90
C THR A 290 10.76 1.19 -14.60
N PHE A 291 9.58 1.20 -13.98
CA PHE A 291 9.38 1.79 -12.66
C PHE A 291 9.95 0.95 -11.51
N ILE A 292 10.39 -0.28 -11.76
CA ILE A 292 10.99 -1.16 -10.76
C ILE A 292 12.50 -0.93 -10.74
N ASP A 293 13.03 -0.48 -9.60
CA ASP A 293 14.47 -0.32 -9.37
C ASP A 293 14.97 -1.34 -8.34
N THR A 294 15.81 -2.26 -8.78
CA THR A 294 16.38 -3.33 -7.93
C THR A 294 17.64 -2.92 -7.20
N SER A 295 18.24 -1.76 -7.54
CA SER A 295 19.58 -1.39 -7.12
C SER A 295 19.72 -1.16 -5.61
N VAL A 296 18.67 -0.55 -4.99
CA VAL A 296 18.64 -0.30 -3.54
C VAL A 296 18.52 -1.62 -2.78
N LEU A 297 17.56 -2.47 -3.18
CA LEU A 297 17.34 -3.78 -2.54
C LEU A 297 18.59 -4.68 -2.68
N THR A 298 19.20 -4.70 -3.85
CA THR A 298 20.43 -5.47 -4.09
C THR A 298 21.57 -5.00 -3.19
N ALA A 299 21.74 -3.68 -3.01
CA ALA A 299 22.75 -3.12 -2.11
C ALA A 299 22.42 -3.38 -0.62
N ALA A 300 21.14 -3.38 -0.24
CA ALA A 300 20.71 -3.65 1.15
C ALA A 300 20.93 -5.11 1.57
N LYS A 301 20.95 -6.06 0.63
CA LYS A 301 21.16 -7.50 0.89
C LYS A 301 22.65 -7.91 0.93
N ARG A 302 23.56 -7.03 0.58
CA ARG A 302 25.03 -7.21 0.72
C ARG A 302 25.49 -6.80 2.13
#